data_02c27ed9d92c79114336e58423e7d02d
#
_entry.id   02c27ed9d92c79114336e58423e7d02d
#
_cell.length_a   1.000
_cell.length_b   1.000
_cell.length_c   1.000
_cell.angle_alpha   90.00
_cell.angle_beta   90.00
_cell.angle_gamma   90.00
#
_symmetry.space_group_name_H-M   'P 1'
#
loop_
_entity.id
_entity.type
_entity.pdbx_description
1 polymer ?
#
loop_
_entity_poly.entity_id
_entity_poly.type
_entity_poly.pdbx_seq_one_letter_code
_entity_poly.pdbx_strand_id
1 'polypeptide(L)'
;MSVIIPPIKSQGIKTKLVPWINDLIYRSGEKLSGNWIEPFFGTGVVGLNSPLKGEHIVDDTNPHIINFYRGIKDGSIDEYKMRSFLEREGKILSMADSDGYAYYKEVRNRFNREHSPYDFIFLSRAGFNGMMRFNRKGEWNIPFCKKPDRFSPSYITKICNQIANARRIIQRGNWEFLNTSFEQTIKFANEGDLIYCDPPYYGRYVDYYNGWTEW
;
A
#
# COMPACT_ATOMS: atom_id res chain seq x y z
N MET A 1 -21.15 2.98 -5.13
CA MET A 1 -19.93 2.75 -5.94
C MET A 1 -19.20 1.54 -5.39
N SER A 2 -18.53 0.75 -6.25
CA SER A 2 -17.68 -0.35 -5.79
C SER A 2 -16.41 0.21 -5.15
N VAL A 3 -15.98 -0.37 -4.02
CA VAL A 3 -14.77 0.04 -3.32
C VAL A 3 -13.53 -0.27 -4.18
N ILE A 4 -12.66 0.71 -4.35
CA ILE A 4 -11.37 0.55 -5.01
C ILE A 4 -10.43 -0.16 -4.05
N ILE A 5 -9.94 -1.31 -4.49
CA ILE A 5 -9.02 -2.14 -3.73
C ILE A 5 -7.58 -1.79 -4.14
N PRO A 6 -6.72 -1.39 -3.20
CA PRO A 6 -5.33 -1.03 -3.50
C PRO A 6 -4.50 -2.23 -3.96
N PRO A 7 -3.41 -1.99 -4.70
CA PRO A 7 -2.50 -3.06 -5.14
C PRO A 7 -1.64 -3.64 -4.01
N ILE A 8 -1.34 -2.88 -2.98
CA ILE A 8 -0.60 -3.37 -1.80
C ILE A 8 -1.51 -4.29 -0.99
N LYS A 9 -1.01 -5.48 -0.65
CA LYS A 9 -1.72 -6.42 0.21
C LYS A 9 -1.16 -6.33 1.64
N SER A 10 -2.04 -6.11 2.60
CA SER A 10 -1.70 -6.13 4.02
C SER A 10 -2.83 -6.70 4.86
N GLN A 11 -2.51 -7.19 6.05
CA GLN A 11 -3.52 -7.51 7.08
C GLN A 11 -4.12 -6.21 7.62
N GLY A 12 -5.34 -6.28 8.12
CA GLY A 12 -6.01 -5.12 8.72
C GLY A 12 -6.58 -4.10 7.72
N ILE A 13 -6.55 -4.40 6.41
CA ILE A 13 -7.10 -3.51 5.38
C ILE A 13 -8.59 -3.19 5.66
N LYS A 14 -8.93 -1.92 5.60
CA LYS A 14 -10.25 -1.40 5.99
C LYS A 14 -11.31 -1.44 4.86
N THR A 15 -11.12 -2.31 3.83
CA THR A 15 -12.03 -2.38 2.66
C THR A 15 -13.50 -2.46 3.03
N LYS A 16 -13.84 -3.24 4.07
CA LYS A 16 -15.24 -3.40 4.52
C LYS A 16 -15.78 -2.18 5.25
N LEU A 17 -14.90 -1.33 5.79
CA LEU A 17 -15.28 -0.13 6.53
C LEU A 17 -15.43 1.09 5.63
N VAL A 18 -14.86 1.11 4.44
CA VAL A 18 -14.90 2.24 3.52
C VAL A 18 -16.31 2.77 3.27
N PRO A 19 -17.34 1.93 2.97
CA PRO A 19 -18.70 2.44 2.77
C PRO A 19 -19.26 3.13 4.00
N TRP A 20 -18.99 2.58 5.19
CA TRP A 20 -19.45 3.15 6.46
C TRP A 20 -18.71 4.47 6.79
N ILE A 21 -17.40 4.53 6.57
CA ILE A 21 -16.60 5.75 6.75
C ILE A 21 -17.16 6.87 5.85
N ASN A 22 -17.39 6.57 4.58
CA ASN A 22 -17.94 7.55 3.64
C ASN A 22 -19.36 7.99 4.02
N ASP A 23 -20.20 7.06 4.49
CA ASP A 23 -21.55 7.40 4.98
C ASP A 23 -21.50 8.34 6.20
N LEU A 24 -20.57 8.13 7.13
CA LEU A 24 -20.37 9.05 8.26
C LEU A 24 -19.95 10.45 7.77
N ILE A 25 -19.03 10.55 6.82
CA ILE A 25 -18.60 11.82 6.25
C ILE A 25 -19.76 12.55 5.58
N TYR A 26 -20.61 11.85 4.82
CA TYR A 26 -21.79 12.45 4.20
C TYR A 26 -22.82 12.92 5.24
N ARG A 27 -23.01 12.16 6.32
CA ARG A 27 -23.97 12.51 7.39
C ARG A 27 -23.48 13.61 8.31
N SER A 28 -22.18 13.85 8.41
CA SER A 28 -21.64 14.95 9.24
C SER A 28 -22.09 16.33 8.73
N GLY A 29 -22.54 16.42 7.48
CA GLY A 29 -22.94 17.69 6.86
C GLY A 29 -21.77 18.57 6.45
N GLU A 30 -20.55 18.09 6.60
CA GLU A 30 -19.35 18.82 6.23
C GLU A 30 -19.24 19.01 4.71
N LYS A 31 -18.64 20.12 4.31
CA LYS A 31 -18.39 20.41 2.89
C LYS A 31 -17.30 19.47 2.37
N LEU A 32 -17.61 18.69 1.34
CA LEU A 32 -16.66 17.77 0.70
C LEU A 32 -15.59 18.48 -0.16
N SER A 33 -15.40 19.78 0.03
CA SER A 33 -14.41 20.59 -0.69
C SER A 33 -13.08 20.75 0.05
N GLY A 34 -13.03 20.35 1.32
CA GLY A 34 -11.79 20.34 2.12
C GLY A 34 -10.78 19.29 1.66
N ASN A 35 -9.58 19.36 2.20
CA ASN A 35 -8.53 18.39 1.95
C ASN A 35 -8.74 17.12 2.76
N TRP A 36 -8.18 16.02 2.26
CA TRP A 36 -8.08 14.75 2.94
C TRP A 36 -6.68 14.59 3.52
N ILE A 37 -6.57 14.39 4.83
CA ILE A 37 -5.28 14.18 5.50
C ILE A 37 -5.28 12.81 6.17
N GLU A 38 -4.35 11.94 5.77
CA GLU A 38 -4.26 10.55 6.26
C GLU A 38 -2.83 10.24 6.72
N PRO A 39 -2.52 10.47 8.01
CA PRO A 39 -1.16 10.29 8.57
C PRO A 39 -0.73 8.82 8.70
N PHE A 40 -1.64 7.87 8.55
CA PHE A 40 -1.40 6.42 8.64
C PHE A 40 -1.96 5.74 7.40
N PHE A 41 -1.36 6.04 6.23
CA PHE A 41 -1.92 5.69 4.93
C PHE A 41 -2.01 4.18 4.69
N GLY A 42 -1.04 3.40 5.18
CA GLY A 42 -1.01 1.95 5.04
C GLY A 42 -1.16 1.50 3.60
N THR A 43 -2.19 0.69 3.32
CA THR A 43 -2.45 0.22 1.95
C THR A 43 -3.10 1.29 1.05
N GLY A 44 -3.54 2.41 1.60
CA GLY A 44 -4.23 3.49 0.90
C GLY A 44 -5.71 3.22 0.61
N VAL A 45 -6.32 2.20 1.23
CA VAL A 45 -7.70 1.84 0.87
C VAL A 45 -8.71 2.91 1.24
N VAL A 46 -8.50 3.69 2.31
CA VAL A 46 -9.45 4.71 2.73
C VAL A 46 -9.28 5.96 1.88
N GLY A 47 -8.08 6.50 1.77
CA GLY A 47 -7.80 7.68 0.96
C GLY A 47 -8.16 7.52 -0.52
N LEU A 48 -7.84 6.38 -1.14
CA LEU A 48 -8.22 6.10 -2.53
C LEU A 48 -9.75 6.06 -2.76
N ASN A 49 -10.53 5.95 -1.70
CA ASN A 49 -11.99 5.95 -1.72
C ASN A 49 -12.61 7.16 -1.00
N SER A 50 -11.81 8.15 -0.61
CA SER A 50 -12.28 9.37 0.02
C SER A 50 -13.29 10.09 -0.88
N PRO A 51 -14.39 10.61 -0.33
CA PRO A 51 -15.36 11.40 -1.09
C PRO A 51 -14.93 12.86 -1.28
N LEU A 52 -13.86 13.32 -0.61
CA LEU A 52 -13.40 14.69 -0.68
C LEU A 52 -12.77 14.99 -2.05
N LYS A 53 -12.86 16.26 -2.47
CA LYS A 53 -12.37 16.74 -3.77
C LYS A 53 -11.13 17.61 -3.67
N GLY A 54 -10.74 18.01 -2.46
CA GLY A 54 -9.54 18.77 -2.19
C GLY A 54 -8.27 17.94 -2.37
N GLU A 55 -7.17 18.47 -1.91
CA GLU A 55 -5.90 17.79 -1.90
C GLU A 55 -5.92 16.58 -0.96
N HIS A 56 -5.25 15.49 -1.35
CA HIS A 56 -5.03 14.31 -0.52
C HIS A 56 -3.58 14.32 -0.04
N ILE A 57 -3.36 14.70 1.21
CA ILE A 57 -2.06 14.69 1.88
C ILE A 57 -1.99 13.42 2.71
N VAL A 58 -1.19 12.47 2.24
CA VAL A 58 -1.14 11.13 2.85
C VAL A 58 0.29 10.78 3.26
N ASP A 59 0.41 10.12 4.39
CA ASP A 59 1.69 9.81 5.01
C ASP A 59 1.74 8.39 5.54
N ASP A 60 2.92 7.80 5.52
CA ASP A 60 3.22 6.55 6.21
C ASP A 60 4.69 6.51 6.59
N THR A 61 4.99 6.02 7.78
CA THR A 61 6.37 5.84 8.22
C THR A 61 7.11 4.77 7.42
N ASN A 62 6.38 3.89 6.72
CA ASN A 62 6.96 2.90 5.82
C ASN A 62 7.30 3.52 4.45
N PRO A 63 8.58 3.79 4.16
CA PRO A 63 9.00 4.44 2.92
C PRO A 63 8.65 3.62 1.68
N HIS A 64 8.52 2.29 1.78
CA HIS A 64 8.23 1.43 0.63
C HIS A 64 6.79 1.60 0.13
N ILE A 65 5.84 1.87 1.05
CA ILE A 65 4.47 2.23 0.70
C ILE A 65 4.46 3.55 -0.06
N ILE A 66 5.08 4.55 0.51
CA ILE A 66 5.11 5.91 -0.05
C ILE A 66 5.84 5.93 -1.40
N ASN A 67 6.99 5.28 -1.52
CA ASN A 67 7.74 5.21 -2.78
C ASN A 67 6.96 4.49 -3.88
N PHE A 68 6.19 3.47 -3.53
CA PHE A 68 5.31 2.80 -4.49
C PHE A 68 4.24 3.75 -5.04
N TYR A 69 3.57 4.51 -4.18
CA TYR A 69 2.52 5.44 -4.62
C TYR A 69 3.07 6.67 -5.33
N ARG A 70 4.26 7.16 -4.94
CA ARG A 70 4.99 8.19 -5.71
C ARG A 70 5.30 7.70 -7.12
N GLY A 71 5.73 6.45 -7.27
CA GLY A 71 5.96 5.85 -8.58
C GLY A 71 4.70 5.71 -9.43
N ILE A 72 3.52 5.53 -8.83
CA ILE A 72 2.24 5.59 -9.55
C ILE A 72 1.93 7.03 -9.98
N LYS A 73 2.18 8.02 -9.11
CA LYS A 73 1.94 9.44 -9.39
C LYS A 73 2.80 9.95 -10.54
N ASP A 74 4.10 9.65 -10.53
CA ASP A 74 5.05 10.11 -11.54
C ASP A 74 5.09 9.26 -12.82
N GLY A 75 4.37 8.11 -12.84
CA GLY A 75 4.28 7.22 -13.98
C GLY A 75 5.47 6.26 -14.15
N SER A 76 6.42 6.22 -13.19
CA SER A 76 7.47 5.19 -13.18
C SER A 76 6.89 3.80 -12.94
N ILE A 77 5.73 3.71 -12.27
CA ILE A 77 4.95 2.49 -12.07
C ILE A 77 3.59 2.64 -12.74
N ASP A 78 3.30 1.74 -13.67
CA ASP A 78 1.99 1.58 -14.30
C ASP A 78 1.62 0.10 -14.43
N GLU A 79 0.38 -0.16 -14.86
CA GLU A 79 -0.16 -1.50 -15.02
C GLU A 79 0.57 -2.34 -16.09
N TYR A 80 1.15 -1.71 -17.10
CA TYR A 80 1.85 -2.40 -18.20
C TYR A 80 3.26 -2.82 -17.77
N LYS A 81 4.03 -1.91 -17.20
CA LYS A 81 5.36 -2.18 -16.64
C LYS A 81 5.28 -3.24 -15.54
N MET A 82 4.29 -3.11 -14.63
CA MET A 82 4.10 -4.09 -13.56
C MET A 82 3.68 -5.45 -14.12
N ARG A 83 2.86 -5.52 -15.16
CA ARG A 83 2.51 -6.77 -15.82
C ARG A 83 3.75 -7.48 -16.33
N SER A 84 4.55 -6.79 -17.16
CA SER A 84 5.78 -7.35 -17.73
C SER A 84 6.74 -7.84 -16.65
N PHE A 85 6.84 -7.09 -15.55
CA PHE A 85 7.66 -7.49 -14.40
C PHE A 85 7.12 -8.76 -13.73
N LEU A 86 5.83 -8.79 -13.37
CA LEU A 86 5.23 -9.94 -12.67
C LEU A 86 5.14 -11.20 -13.53
N GLU A 87 4.97 -11.07 -14.84
CA GLU A 87 5.01 -12.21 -15.77
C GLU A 87 6.41 -12.84 -15.82
N ARG A 88 7.45 -12.00 -15.90
CA ARG A 88 8.84 -12.46 -15.87
C ARG A 88 9.19 -13.11 -14.52
N GLU A 89 9.02 -12.41 -13.42
CA GLU A 89 9.38 -12.89 -12.09
C GLU A 89 8.51 -14.09 -11.67
N GLY A 90 7.23 -14.08 -12.02
CA GLY A 90 6.31 -15.20 -11.76
C GLY A 90 6.67 -16.46 -12.53
N LYS A 91 7.14 -16.32 -13.78
CA LYS A 91 7.66 -17.45 -14.55
C LYS A 91 8.91 -18.05 -13.92
N ILE A 92 9.87 -17.21 -13.51
CA ILE A 92 11.09 -17.69 -12.83
C ILE A 92 10.72 -18.38 -11.53
N LEU A 93 9.81 -17.79 -10.72
CA LEU A 93 9.34 -18.39 -9.47
C LEU A 93 8.72 -19.78 -9.69
N SER A 94 7.91 -19.95 -10.74
CA SER A 94 7.23 -21.21 -11.03
C SER A 94 8.18 -22.31 -11.59
N MET A 95 9.32 -21.92 -12.16
CA MET A 95 10.33 -22.80 -12.73
C MET A 95 11.51 -23.07 -11.79
N ALA A 96 11.57 -22.36 -10.65
CA ALA A 96 12.61 -22.55 -9.65
C ALA A 96 12.50 -23.94 -8.99
N ASP A 97 13.29 -24.17 -7.95
CA ASP A 97 13.21 -25.39 -7.14
C ASP A 97 11.76 -25.80 -6.79
N SER A 98 11.57 -27.01 -6.31
CA SER A 98 10.25 -27.66 -6.17
C SER A 98 9.19 -26.81 -5.44
N ASP A 99 9.55 -25.83 -4.63
CA ASP A 99 8.64 -24.97 -3.87
C ASP A 99 8.79 -23.47 -4.17
N GLY A 100 9.75 -23.06 -5.03
CA GLY A 100 10.02 -21.66 -5.39
C GLY A 100 10.66 -20.83 -4.27
N TYR A 101 11.05 -21.44 -3.16
CA TYR A 101 11.56 -20.71 -1.99
C TYR A 101 12.91 -20.03 -2.24
N ALA A 102 13.81 -20.68 -2.98
CA ALA A 102 15.11 -20.12 -3.27
C ALA A 102 14.97 -18.82 -4.04
N TYR A 103 14.15 -18.80 -5.10
CA TYR A 103 13.91 -17.58 -5.88
C TYR A 103 13.22 -16.48 -5.09
N TYR A 104 12.20 -16.82 -4.29
CA TYR A 104 11.59 -15.84 -3.37
C TYR A 104 12.63 -15.18 -2.46
N LYS A 105 13.58 -15.97 -1.93
CA LYS A 105 14.69 -15.46 -1.10
C LYS A 105 15.61 -14.53 -1.88
N GLU A 106 15.90 -14.82 -3.14
CA GLU A 106 16.68 -13.94 -4.02
C GLU A 106 15.98 -12.57 -4.20
N VAL A 107 14.70 -12.58 -4.56
CA VAL A 107 13.92 -11.34 -4.69
C VAL A 107 13.87 -10.57 -3.38
N ARG A 108 13.70 -11.26 -2.24
CA ARG A 108 13.74 -10.63 -0.92
C ARG A 108 15.10 -9.98 -0.62
N ASN A 109 16.19 -10.66 -0.92
CA ASN A 109 17.53 -10.12 -0.72
C ASN A 109 17.81 -8.93 -1.65
N ARG A 110 17.33 -8.98 -2.91
CA ARG A 110 17.40 -7.87 -3.86
C ARG A 110 16.62 -6.66 -3.34
N PHE A 111 15.39 -6.87 -2.93
CA PHE A 111 14.57 -5.83 -2.32
C PHE A 111 15.24 -5.18 -1.10
N ASN A 112 15.79 -5.96 -0.21
CA ASN A 112 16.45 -5.46 1.01
C ASN A 112 17.71 -4.63 0.72
N ARG A 113 18.31 -4.75 -0.49
CA ARG A 113 19.43 -3.89 -0.94
C ARG A 113 18.98 -2.68 -1.73
N GLU A 114 18.02 -2.87 -2.63
CA GLU A 114 17.69 -1.93 -3.71
C GLU A 114 16.37 -1.18 -3.46
N HIS A 115 15.52 -1.70 -2.58
CA HIS A 115 14.23 -1.12 -2.21
C HIS A 115 13.30 -0.87 -3.41
N SER A 116 13.41 -1.70 -4.46
CA SER A 116 12.61 -1.58 -5.66
C SER A 116 11.11 -1.69 -5.36
N PRO A 117 10.27 -0.73 -5.78
CA PRO A 117 8.83 -0.80 -5.58
C PRO A 117 8.17 -1.94 -6.37
N TYR A 118 8.82 -2.46 -7.40
CA TYR A 118 8.37 -3.65 -8.13
C TYR A 118 8.55 -4.91 -7.29
N ASP A 119 9.73 -5.08 -6.69
CA ASP A 119 9.99 -6.19 -5.76
C ASP A 119 9.10 -6.10 -4.52
N PHE A 120 8.80 -4.89 -4.04
CA PHE A 120 7.86 -4.68 -2.95
C PHE A 120 6.48 -5.28 -3.25
N ILE A 121 5.93 -5.04 -4.44
CA ILE A 121 4.65 -5.64 -4.84
C ILE A 121 4.77 -7.15 -4.99
N PHE A 122 5.84 -7.67 -5.60
CA PHE A 122 6.06 -9.11 -5.69
C PHE A 122 6.06 -9.75 -4.29
N LEU A 123 6.85 -9.23 -3.37
CA LEU A 123 6.96 -9.75 -2.00
C LEU A 123 5.66 -9.63 -1.20
N SER A 124 4.97 -8.49 -1.31
CA SER A 124 3.65 -8.28 -0.70
C SER A 124 2.61 -9.30 -1.18
N ARG A 125 2.75 -9.78 -2.41
CA ARG A 125 1.81 -10.73 -3.03
C ARG A 125 2.23 -12.20 -2.87
N ALA A 126 3.52 -12.47 -2.77
CA ALA A 126 4.07 -13.82 -2.57
C ALA A 126 4.36 -14.14 -1.09
N GLY A 127 4.30 -13.16 -0.21
CA GLY A 127 4.49 -13.34 1.23
C GLY A 127 3.34 -14.10 1.91
N PHE A 128 3.66 -14.77 3.00
CA PHE A 128 2.72 -15.58 3.78
C PHE A 128 1.56 -14.70 4.32
N ASN A 129 0.32 -15.13 4.07
CA ASN A 129 -0.93 -14.49 4.50
C ASN A 129 -1.08 -13.00 4.17
N GLY A 130 -0.25 -12.46 3.24
CA GLY A 130 -0.26 -11.03 2.92
C GLY A 130 0.16 -10.16 4.10
N MET A 131 0.98 -10.69 4.97
CA MET A 131 1.61 -9.91 6.04
C MET A 131 2.60 -8.91 5.43
N MET A 132 2.77 -7.78 6.09
CA MET A 132 3.82 -6.81 5.81
C MET A 132 4.60 -6.62 7.11
N ARG A 133 5.83 -7.09 7.14
CA ARG A 133 6.68 -7.04 8.34
C ARG A 133 8.13 -6.83 7.96
N PHE A 134 8.79 -5.99 8.72
CA PHE A 134 10.21 -5.69 8.60
C PHE A 134 10.91 -6.02 9.92
N ASN A 135 12.17 -6.37 9.85
CA ASN A 135 12.99 -6.54 11.06
C ASN A 135 13.48 -5.17 11.59
N ARG A 136 14.20 -5.18 12.71
CA ARG A 136 14.74 -3.94 13.31
C ARG A 136 15.73 -3.17 12.43
N LYS A 137 16.23 -3.79 11.35
CA LYS A 137 17.09 -3.14 10.34
C LYS A 137 16.29 -2.57 9.17
N GLY A 138 14.95 -2.63 9.20
CA GLY A 138 14.09 -2.22 8.10
C GLY A 138 14.07 -3.20 6.92
N GLU A 139 14.52 -4.45 7.10
CA GLU A 139 14.55 -5.45 6.04
C GLU A 139 13.27 -6.29 6.03
N TRP A 140 12.73 -6.56 4.84
CA TRP A 140 11.59 -7.47 4.66
C TRP A 140 11.92 -8.87 5.18
N ASN A 141 11.10 -9.41 6.08
CA ASN A 141 11.36 -10.69 6.73
C ASN A 141 10.16 -11.66 6.74
N ILE A 142 9.19 -11.46 5.84
CA ILE A 142 8.06 -12.38 5.70
C ILE A 142 8.49 -13.64 4.97
N PRO A 143 8.08 -14.84 5.44
CA PRO A 143 8.32 -16.09 4.72
C PRO A 143 7.47 -16.15 3.43
N PHE A 144 7.91 -17.01 2.51
CA PHE A 144 7.16 -17.31 1.29
C PHE A 144 5.85 -18.06 1.57
N CYS A 145 4.83 -17.81 0.78
CA CYS A 145 3.52 -18.48 0.91
C CYS A 145 3.51 -19.94 0.40
N LYS A 146 4.64 -20.47 -0.07
CA LYS A 146 4.81 -21.83 -0.64
C LYS A 146 3.88 -22.12 -1.82
N LYS A 147 3.67 -21.10 -2.69
CA LYS A 147 2.88 -21.20 -3.92
C LYS A 147 3.72 -20.71 -5.10
N PRO A 148 4.48 -21.59 -5.77
CA PRO A 148 5.33 -21.22 -6.89
C PRO A 148 4.52 -20.71 -8.09
N ASP A 149 3.29 -21.18 -8.27
CA ASP A 149 2.31 -20.76 -9.28
C ASP A 149 1.52 -19.49 -8.87
N ARG A 150 1.98 -18.77 -7.83
CA ARG A 150 1.27 -17.61 -7.25
C ARG A 150 0.87 -16.57 -8.28
N PHE A 151 1.73 -16.32 -9.26
CA PHE A 151 1.54 -15.30 -10.29
C PHE A 151 0.90 -15.87 -11.57
N SER A 152 -0.26 -16.52 -11.41
CA SER A 152 -1.07 -16.93 -12.56
C SER A 152 -1.53 -15.72 -13.38
N PRO A 153 -1.83 -15.86 -14.68
CA PRO A 153 -2.28 -14.75 -15.54
C PRO A 153 -3.47 -13.97 -14.97
N SER A 154 -4.44 -14.69 -14.39
CA SER A 154 -5.61 -14.06 -13.75
C SER A 154 -5.24 -13.25 -12.50
N TYR A 155 -4.28 -13.72 -11.71
CA TYR A 155 -3.82 -13.01 -10.52
C TYR A 155 -3.00 -11.77 -10.88
N ILE A 156 -2.12 -11.86 -11.89
CA ILE A 156 -1.40 -10.71 -12.46
C ILE A 156 -2.39 -9.66 -12.97
N THR A 157 -3.38 -10.08 -13.76
CA THR A 157 -4.43 -9.18 -14.26
C THR A 157 -5.16 -8.46 -13.12
N LYS A 158 -5.47 -9.17 -12.04
CA LYS A 158 -6.07 -8.56 -10.85
C LYS A 158 -5.18 -7.45 -10.25
N ILE A 159 -3.87 -7.69 -10.12
CA ILE A 159 -2.92 -6.71 -9.57
C ILE A 159 -2.82 -5.50 -10.51
N CYS A 160 -2.69 -5.73 -11.81
CA CYS A 160 -2.62 -4.67 -12.82
C CYS A 160 -3.87 -3.78 -12.83
N ASN A 161 -5.06 -4.38 -12.73
CA ASN A 161 -6.31 -3.63 -12.62
C ASN A 161 -6.38 -2.77 -11.35
N GLN A 162 -5.84 -3.26 -10.23
CA GLN A 162 -5.74 -2.49 -9.00
C GLN A 162 -4.80 -1.28 -9.16
N ILE A 163 -3.65 -1.46 -9.83
CA ILE A 163 -2.72 -0.38 -10.16
C ILE A 163 -3.37 0.64 -11.09
N ALA A 164 -4.02 0.20 -12.16
CA ALA A 164 -4.72 1.08 -13.09
C ALA A 164 -5.81 1.92 -12.40
N ASN A 165 -6.57 1.32 -11.47
CA ASN A 165 -7.57 2.03 -10.70
C ASN A 165 -6.96 3.07 -9.76
N ALA A 166 -5.90 2.72 -9.03
CA ALA A 166 -5.19 3.64 -8.16
C ALA A 166 -4.59 4.79 -8.98
N ARG A 167 -3.91 4.49 -10.11
CA ARG A 167 -3.32 5.47 -11.01
C ARG A 167 -4.35 6.47 -11.54
N ARG A 168 -5.52 5.98 -11.97
CA ARG A 168 -6.60 6.84 -12.46
C ARG A 168 -7.07 7.85 -11.43
N ILE A 169 -7.13 7.47 -10.14
CA ILE A 169 -7.53 8.35 -9.05
C ILE A 169 -6.42 9.34 -8.73
N ILE A 170 -5.20 8.86 -8.56
CA ILE A 170 -4.04 9.67 -8.20
C ILE A 170 -3.74 10.71 -9.28
N GLN A 171 -3.79 10.35 -10.57
CA GLN A 171 -3.51 11.27 -11.67
C GLN A 171 -4.64 12.28 -11.95
N ARG A 172 -5.86 12.02 -11.51
CA ARG A 172 -7.00 12.94 -11.65
C ARG A 172 -7.17 13.87 -10.46
N GLY A 173 -6.63 13.50 -9.31
CA GLY A 173 -6.67 14.29 -8.08
C GLY A 173 -5.35 15.00 -7.82
N ASN A 174 -5.36 15.85 -6.79
CA ASN A 174 -4.14 16.41 -6.23
C ASN A 174 -3.72 15.54 -5.05
N TRP A 175 -2.56 14.88 -5.15
CA TRP A 175 -2.06 13.97 -4.14
C TRP A 175 -0.65 14.35 -3.71
N GLU A 176 -0.41 14.39 -2.41
CA GLU A 176 0.91 14.48 -1.83
C GLU A 176 1.20 13.25 -0.98
N PHE A 177 2.34 12.60 -1.24
CA PHE A 177 2.78 11.40 -0.54
C PHE A 177 3.99 11.75 0.32
N LEU A 178 3.79 11.79 1.64
CA LEU A 178 4.80 12.13 2.62
C LEU A 178 5.39 10.85 3.25
N ASN A 179 6.63 10.95 3.71
CA ASN A 179 7.26 9.93 4.55
C ASN A 179 7.90 10.66 5.73
N THR A 180 7.07 10.98 6.70
CA THR A 180 7.44 11.79 7.86
C THR A 180 6.71 11.28 9.12
N SER A 181 6.59 12.08 10.15
CA SER A 181 5.81 11.71 11.34
C SER A 181 4.38 12.21 11.23
N PHE A 182 3.46 11.47 11.85
CA PHE A 182 2.03 11.84 11.84
C PHE A 182 1.79 13.25 12.42
N GLU A 183 2.59 13.69 13.39
CA GLU A 183 2.49 15.03 13.99
C GLU A 183 2.82 16.13 12.97
N GLN A 184 3.76 15.85 12.05
CA GLN A 184 4.08 16.81 10.99
C GLN A 184 2.96 16.84 9.95
N THR A 185 2.43 15.67 9.59
CA THR A 185 1.35 15.56 8.60
C THR A 185 0.06 16.22 9.09
N ILE A 186 -0.31 16.07 10.36
CA ILE A 186 -1.50 16.72 10.93
C ILE A 186 -1.39 18.27 10.87
N LYS A 187 -0.18 18.84 10.94
CA LYS A 187 0.01 20.30 10.84
C LYS A 187 -0.37 20.92 9.50
N PHE A 188 -0.54 20.12 8.46
CA PHE A 188 -1.06 20.60 7.17
C PHE A 188 -2.57 20.87 7.20
N ALA A 189 -3.29 20.38 8.25
CA ALA A 189 -4.72 20.55 8.36
C ALA A 189 -5.13 22.00 8.63
N ASN A 190 -6.15 22.47 7.93
CA ASN A 190 -6.80 23.74 8.13
C ASN A 190 -8.28 23.53 8.48
N GLU A 191 -8.96 24.58 8.87
CA GLU A 191 -10.40 24.56 9.09
C GLU A 191 -11.14 24.09 7.81
N GLY A 192 -12.02 23.10 7.97
CA GLY A 192 -12.77 22.49 6.86
C GLY A 192 -12.09 21.29 6.20
N ASP A 193 -10.86 20.91 6.62
CA ASP A 193 -10.20 19.69 6.19
C ASP A 193 -10.65 18.51 7.04
N LEU A 194 -10.50 17.28 6.51
CA LEU A 194 -10.80 16.04 7.21
C LEU A 194 -9.51 15.26 7.47
N ILE A 195 -9.28 14.93 8.74
CA ILE A 195 -8.16 14.07 9.15
C ILE A 195 -8.70 12.67 9.44
N TYR A 196 -8.20 11.65 8.71
CA TYR A 196 -8.49 10.25 8.99
C TYR A 196 -7.28 9.59 9.67
N CYS A 197 -7.46 9.17 10.94
CA CYS A 197 -6.43 8.51 11.72
C CYS A 197 -6.78 7.04 11.99
N ASP A 198 -5.92 6.14 11.52
CA ASP A 198 -5.98 4.69 11.81
C ASP A 198 -4.60 4.21 12.31
N PRO A 199 -4.17 4.65 13.50
CA PRO A 199 -2.86 4.31 14.04
C PRO A 199 -2.76 2.82 14.37
N PRO A 200 -1.54 2.27 14.47
CA PRO A 200 -1.32 0.93 15.01
C PRO A 200 -1.99 0.76 16.38
N TYR A 201 -2.60 -0.40 16.63
CA TYR A 201 -3.28 -0.64 17.91
C TYR A 201 -2.28 -1.01 19.01
N TYR A 202 -2.34 -0.29 20.13
CA TYR A 202 -1.53 -0.61 21.32
C TYR A 202 -1.80 -2.05 21.80
N GLY A 203 -0.75 -2.75 22.22
CA GLY A 203 -0.85 -4.11 22.78
C GLY A 203 -1.06 -5.24 21.75
N ARG A 204 -1.13 -4.95 20.46
CA ARG A 204 -1.06 -5.99 19.42
C ARG A 204 0.37 -6.12 18.92
N TYR A 205 0.95 -7.30 19.09
CA TYR A 205 2.27 -7.67 18.54
C TYR A 205 2.18 -7.83 17.02
N VAL A 206 2.00 -6.72 16.31
CA VAL A 206 2.20 -6.65 14.88
C VAL A 206 3.47 -5.84 14.69
N ASP A 207 4.52 -6.46 14.17
CA ASP A 207 5.76 -5.76 13.83
C ASP A 207 5.48 -4.81 12.64
N TYR A 208 4.90 -3.64 12.95
CA TYR A 208 4.82 -2.54 12.02
C TYR A 208 6.24 -2.05 11.68
N TYR A 209 6.40 -1.31 10.62
CA TYR A 209 7.70 -0.79 10.17
C TYR A 209 8.43 -0.02 11.30
N ASN A 210 7.67 0.79 12.04
CA ASN A 210 8.09 1.38 13.31
C ASN A 210 7.12 0.92 14.39
N GLY A 211 7.61 0.20 15.42
CA GLY A 211 6.81 -0.14 16.59
C GLY A 211 6.47 1.10 17.42
N TRP A 212 5.53 0.94 18.36
CA TRP A 212 5.30 1.95 19.39
C TRP A 212 6.58 2.14 20.20
N THR A 213 7.04 3.39 20.30
CA THR A 213 8.01 3.80 21.33
C THR A 213 7.23 4.33 22.51
N GLU A 214 7.56 3.89 23.72
CA GLU A 214 7.07 4.56 24.93
C GLU A 214 7.63 5.99 24.94
N TRP A 215 6.75 6.96 25.12
CA TRP A 215 7.11 8.36 25.36
C TRP A 215 7.38 8.58 26.83
#